data_08a01e584b697e0ba81f82ba2c7bbf13
#
_entry.id   08a01e584b697e0ba81f82ba2c7bbf13
#
_cell.length_a   1.000
_cell.length_b   1.000
_cell.length_c   1.000
_cell.angle_alpha   90.00
_cell.angle_beta   90.00
_cell.angle_gamma   90.00
#
_symmetry.space_group_name_H-M   'P 1'
#
loop_
_entity.id
_entity.type
_entity.pdbx_description
1 polymer ?
#
loop_
_entity_poly.entity_id
_entity_poly.type
_entity_poly.pdbx_seq_one_letter_code
_entity_poly.pdbx_strand_id
1 'polypeptide(L)'
;MRFVYAVMTVIALLPAGLRAQQSYAHPELDLAVTYSAQRGTAVGGSSFWAQGGSAELSATVYHGLGGAMDIAGNRASNISPSGVGLTMITTTFGPRYTWSHTLRGEFQKRISLFGQTLIGEAHGLDSTFPSPAAAQSDANVFALQTGGGVDLAFSRHFAIRPLEANWLRTQFPNGASNIQNSLRFGSGLVFRLP
;
A
#
# COMPACT_ATOMS: atom_id res chain seq x y z
N MET A 1 -9.48 13.54 -15.38
CA MET A 1 -9.23 12.75 -16.60
C MET A 1 -7.76 12.70 -17.06
N ARG A 2 -6.95 13.75 -16.90
CA ARG A 2 -5.53 13.73 -17.36
C ARG A 2 -4.60 12.75 -16.59
N PHE A 3 -4.88 12.46 -15.33
CA PHE A 3 -4.06 11.55 -14.49
C PHE A 3 -4.25 10.05 -14.81
N VAL A 4 -5.44 9.63 -15.23
CA VAL A 4 -5.71 8.23 -15.61
C VAL A 4 -4.84 7.82 -16.80
N TYR A 5 -4.59 8.74 -17.73
CA TYR A 5 -3.70 8.46 -18.88
C TYR A 5 -2.22 8.35 -18.47
N ALA A 6 -1.78 9.09 -17.46
CA ALA A 6 -0.39 9.01 -16.97
C ALA A 6 -0.11 7.65 -16.30
N VAL A 7 -1.04 7.12 -15.51
CA VAL A 7 -0.90 5.80 -14.87
C VAL A 7 -0.94 4.69 -15.91
N MET A 8 -1.81 4.77 -16.91
CA MET A 8 -1.85 3.78 -18.01
C MET A 8 -0.59 3.83 -18.88
N THR A 9 0.04 4.99 -19.07
CA THR A 9 1.28 5.13 -19.85
C THR A 9 2.47 4.52 -19.12
N VAL A 10 2.54 4.62 -17.80
CA VAL A 10 3.60 3.99 -16.99
C VAL A 10 3.48 2.46 -17.03
N ILE A 11 2.26 1.91 -16.98
CA ILE A 11 2.02 0.46 -17.09
C ILE A 11 2.39 -0.06 -18.49
N ALA A 12 2.19 0.73 -19.54
CA ALA A 12 2.52 0.35 -20.92
C ALA A 12 4.04 0.40 -21.24
N LEU A 13 4.83 1.16 -20.48
CA LEU A 13 6.29 1.29 -20.68
C LEU A 13 7.10 0.22 -19.94
N LEU A 14 6.52 -0.49 -18.97
CA LEU A 14 7.19 -1.55 -18.23
C LEU A 14 7.67 -2.75 -19.08
N PRO A 15 6.96 -3.21 -20.12
CA PRO A 15 7.44 -4.35 -20.92
C PRO A 15 8.59 -4.01 -21.89
N ALA A 16 8.81 -2.76 -22.24
CA ALA A 16 9.84 -2.39 -23.23
C ALA A 16 11.26 -2.37 -22.66
N GLY A 17 11.43 -2.08 -21.35
CA GLY A 17 12.73 -2.06 -20.67
C GLY A 17 13.24 -3.44 -20.25
N LEU A 18 12.36 -4.43 -20.11
CA LEU A 18 12.71 -5.77 -19.63
C LEU A 18 13.36 -6.67 -20.71
N ARG A 19 13.34 -6.28 -21.97
CA ARG A 19 13.97 -7.06 -23.05
C ARG A 19 15.49 -6.82 -23.22
N ALA A 20 16.07 -5.85 -22.54
CA ALA A 20 17.48 -5.49 -22.71
C ALA A 20 18.45 -6.27 -21.79
N GLN A 21 17.94 -7.13 -20.89
CA GLN A 21 18.80 -7.94 -19.99
C GLN A 21 18.45 -9.43 -20.09
N GLN A 22 18.78 -10.05 -21.20
CA GLN A 22 18.89 -11.50 -21.28
C GLN A 22 20.11 -11.96 -20.47
N SER A 23 19.90 -12.36 -19.22
CA SER A 23 20.69 -13.33 -18.45
C SER A 23 20.53 -13.25 -16.93
N TYR A 24 19.41 -12.83 -16.39
CA TYR A 24 19.15 -12.93 -14.94
C TYR A 24 17.75 -13.46 -14.66
N ALA A 25 17.63 -14.20 -13.55
CA ALA A 25 16.45 -14.87 -13.06
C ALA A 25 15.14 -14.13 -13.40
N HIS A 26 14.15 -14.89 -13.86
CA HIS A 26 12.81 -14.34 -14.13
C HIS A 26 12.35 -13.51 -12.92
N PRO A 27 11.90 -12.25 -13.12
CA PRO A 27 11.41 -11.43 -12.03
C PRO A 27 10.25 -12.17 -11.35
N GLU A 28 10.36 -12.42 -10.05
CA GLU A 28 9.24 -12.94 -9.27
C GLU A 28 8.21 -11.81 -9.15
N LEU A 29 7.02 -12.03 -9.70
CA LEU A 29 5.91 -11.09 -9.64
C LEU A 29 4.86 -11.62 -8.65
N ASP A 30 4.56 -10.83 -7.63
CA ASP A 30 3.60 -11.18 -6.59
C ASP A 30 2.43 -10.19 -6.58
N LEU A 31 1.19 -10.71 -6.52
CA LEU A 31 -0.02 -9.94 -6.26
C LEU A 31 -0.54 -10.29 -4.87
N ALA A 32 -0.51 -9.35 -3.94
CA ALA A 32 -1.09 -9.52 -2.62
C ALA A 32 -2.46 -8.82 -2.54
N VAL A 33 -3.43 -9.50 -1.93
CA VAL A 33 -4.74 -8.93 -1.59
C VAL A 33 -4.92 -9.08 -0.08
N THR A 34 -5.07 -7.96 0.62
CA THR A 34 -5.14 -7.94 2.08
C THR A 34 -6.40 -7.21 2.58
N TYR A 35 -6.96 -7.73 3.67
CA TYR A 35 -7.82 -6.94 4.53
C TYR A 35 -6.94 -6.06 5.42
N SER A 36 -7.31 -4.80 5.61
CA SER A 36 -6.52 -3.85 6.38
C SER A 36 -7.35 -3.10 7.43
N ALA A 37 -6.70 -2.85 8.57
CA ALA A 37 -7.18 -1.97 9.62
C ALA A 37 -6.17 -0.85 9.83
N GLN A 38 -6.62 0.40 9.74
CA GLN A 38 -5.79 1.58 9.85
C GLN A 38 -6.18 2.40 11.07
N ARG A 39 -5.22 2.69 11.94
CA ARG A 39 -5.38 3.60 13.07
C ARG A 39 -4.89 4.99 12.69
N GLY A 40 -5.78 5.96 12.68
CA GLY A 40 -5.49 7.37 12.45
C GLY A 40 -5.75 8.22 13.69
N THR A 41 -5.28 9.48 13.64
CA THR A 41 -5.56 10.48 14.67
C THR A 41 -6.33 11.61 14.02
N ALA A 42 -7.51 11.94 14.57
CA ALA A 42 -8.33 13.04 14.12
C ALA A 42 -7.83 14.38 14.69
N VAL A 43 -8.34 15.48 14.15
CA VAL A 43 -8.18 16.82 14.72
C VAL A 43 -8.71 16.83 16.14
N GLY A 44 -7.91 17.32 17.10
CA GLY A 44 -8.25 17.26 18.53
C GLY A 44 -7.67 16.07 19.29
N GLY A 45 -6.87 15.21 18.62
CA GLY A 45 -6.09 14.15 19.27
C GLY A 45 -6.84 12.83 19.50
N SER A 46 -8.13 12.73 19.16
CA SER A 46 -8.87 11.46 19.23
C SER A 46 -8.38 10.48 18.16
N SER A 47 -8.20 9.21 18.51
CA SER A 47 -7.85 8.17 17.55
C SER A 47 -9.10 7.47 17.02
N PHE A 48 -9.07 7.09 15.75
CA PHE A 48 -10.13 6.32 15.11
C PHE A 48 -9.55 5.13 14.35
N TRP A 49 -10.40 4.14 14.07
CA TRP A 49 -10.07 3.00 13.22
C TRP A 49 -10.84 3.10 11.91
N ALA A 50 -10.10 2.94 10.81
CA ALA A 50 -10.65 2.74 9.48
C ALA A 50 -10.38 1.29 9.04
N GLN A 51 -11.34 0.66 8.38
CA GLN A 51 -11.25 -0.70 7.89
C GLN A 51 -11.36 -0.71 6.38
N GLY A 52 -10.72 -1.68 5.74
CA GLY A 52 -10.75 -1.79 4.30
C GLY A 52 -9.91 -2.91 3.75
N GLY A 53 -9.31 -2.68 2.59
CA GLY A 53 -8.42 -3.64 1.96
C GLY A 53 -7.40 -2.97 1.06
N SER A 54 -6.41 -3.75 0.65
CA SER A 54 -5.44 -3.32 -0.35
C SER A 54 -5.14 -4.42 -1.36
N ALA A 55 -4.69 -3.97 -2.53
CA ALA A 55 -4.08 -4.79 -3.56
C ALA A 55 -2.67 -4.26 -3.83
N GLU A 56 -1.67 -5.09 -3.67
CA GLU A 56 -0.27 -4.77 -3.89
C GLU A 56 0.32 -5.64 -4.97
N LEU A 57 0.86 -5.03 -6.01
CA LEU A 57 1.66 -5.69 -7.02
C LEU A 57 3.13 -5.42 -6.75
N SER A 58 3.96 -6.47 -6.64
CA SER A 58 5.39 -6.33 -6.43
C SER A 58 6.19 -7.19 -7.37
N ALA A 59 7.36 -6.69 -7.77
CA ALA A 59 8.31 -7.39 -8.62
C ALA A 59 9.68 -7.40 -7.95
N THR A 60 10.26 -8.60 -7.78
CA THR A 60 11.65 -8.76 -7.31
C THR A 60 12.54 -8.99 -8.52
N VAL A 61 13.56 -8.12 -8.72
CA VAL A 61 14.38 -8.10 -9.93
C VAL A 61 15.80 -8.62 -9.67
N TYR A 62 16.44 -8.17 -8.58
CA TYR A 62 17.87 -8.48 -8.34
C TYR A 62 18.15 -8.64 -6.84
N HIS A 63 18.60 -9.84 -6.44
CA HIS A 63 19.02 -10.13 -5.05
C HIS A 63 18.04 -9.66 -3.96
N GLY A 64 16.74 -9.81 -4.19
CA GLY A 64 15.71 -9.36 -3.27
C GLY A 64 15.26 -7.90 -3.45
N LEU A 65 16.01 -7.11 -4.22
CA LEU A 65 15.61 -5.75 -4.58
C LEU A 65 14.59 -5.77 -5.70
N GLY A 66 13.62 -4.89 -5.60
CA GLY A 66 12.56 -4.73 -6.58
C GLY A 66 11.73 -3.49 -6.33
N GLY A 67 10.50 -3.52 -6.82
CA GLY A 67 9.52 -2.45 -6.64
C GLY A 67 8.18 -3.01 -6.23
N ALA A 68 7.36 -2.14 -5.64
CA ALA A 68 5.98 -2.45 -5.32
C ALA A 68 5.07 -1.26 -5.65
N MET A 69 3.81 -1.56 -5.96
CA MET A 69 2.71 -0.61 -6.11
C MET A 69 1.55 -1.10 -5.25
N ASP A 70 1.07 -0.26 -4.34
CA ASP A 70 -0.02 -0.56 -3.42
C ASP A 70 -1.20 0.39 -3.68
N ILE A 71 -2.39 -0.18 -3.80
CA ILE A 71 -3.66 0.55 -3.85
C ILE A 71 -4.48 0.07 -2.67
N ALA A 72 -4.83 0.98 -1.75
CA ALA A 72 -5.63 0.65 -0.58
C ALA A 72 -6.83 1.58 -0.43
N GLY A 73 -7.97 1.00 -0.04
CA GLY A 73 -9.18 1.72 0.31
C GLY A 73 -9.57 1.43 1.76
N ASN A 74 -9.68 2.47 2.59
CA ASN A 74 -10.05 2.34 4.00
C ASN A 74 -11.18 3.31 4.34
N ARG A 75 -12.16 2.86 5.12
CA ARG A 75 -13.30 3.66 5.56
C ARG A 75 -13.44 3.67 7.08
N ALA A 76 -13.65 4.86 7.62
CA ALA A 76 -14.09 5.08 8.98
C ALA A 76 -15.46 5.74 8.96
N SER A 77 -16.43 5.19 9.67
CA SER A 77 -17.79 5.74 9.72
C SER A 77 -17.88 6.99 10.59
N ASN A 78 -16.96 7.15 11.53
CA ASN A 78 -16.97 8.24 12.50
C ASN A 78 -15.55 8.58 12.93
N ILE A 79 -15.04 9.74 12.47
CA ILE A 79 -13.70 10.24 12.81
C ILE A 79 -13.75 11.40 13.82
N SER A 80 -14.94 11.91 14.13
CA SER A 80 -15.13 13.04 15.05
C SER A 80 -16.42 12.89 15.86
N PRO A 81 -16.56 13.58 17.02
CA PRO A 81 -17.77 13.61 17.79
C PRO A 81 -19.03 14.06 17.01
N SER A 82 -18.84 14.79 15.90
CA SER A 82 -19.91 15.24 15.01
C SER A 82 -20.39 14.19 14.00
N GLY A 83 -19.88 12.95 14.04
CA GLY A 83 -20.35 11.86 13.19
C GLY A 83 -19.86 11.94 11.73
N VAL A 84 -18.81 12.70 11.44
CA VAL A 84 -18.24 12.80 10.08
C VAL A 84 -17.46 11.52 9.76
N GLY A 85 -17.74 10.93 8.59
CA GLY A 85 -17.00 9.78 8.06
C GLY A 85 -15.71 10.20 7.34
N LEU A 86 -14.94 9.21 6.96
CA LEU A 86 -13.78 9.37 6.05
C LEU A 86 -13.62 8.11 5.23
N THR A 87 -13.64 8.25 3.92
CA THR A 87 -13.19 7.22 2.98
C THR A 87 -11.86 7.68 2.40
N MET A 88 -10.83 6.87 2.52
CA MET A 88 -9.50 7.19 2.02
C MET A 88 -9.03 6.12 1.04
N ILE A 89 -8.64 6.56 -0.15
CA ILE A 89 -8.00 5.71 -1.16
C ILE A 89 -6.56 6.17 -1.30
N THR A 90 -5.60 5.26 -1.15
CA THR A 90 -4.18 5.54 -1.35
C THR A 90 -3.67 4.77 -2.55
N THR A 91 -2.85 5.43 -3.37
CA THR A 91 -2.11 4.80 -4.46
C THR A 91 -0.64 5.19 -4.30
N THR A 92 0.20 4.21 -4.01
CA THR A 92 1.62 4.43 -3.72
C THR A 92 2.49 3.43 -4.47
N PHE A 93 3.72 3.82 -4.81
CA PHE A 93 4.70 2.97 -5.47
C PHE A 93 6.12 3.32 -5.01
N GLY A 94 7.02 2.36 -5.10
CA GLY A 94 8.41 2.61 -4.73
C GLY A 94 9.25 1.34 -4.55
N PRO A 95 10.46 1.47 -3.98
CA PRO A 95 11.35 0.36 -3.77
C PRO A 95 10.86 -0.59 -2.68
N ARG A 96 11.14 -1.88 -2.93
CA ARG A 96 10.92 -2.98 -1.99
C ARG A 96 12.15 -3.86 -1.94
N TYR A 97 12.47 -4.34 -0.74
CA TYR A 97 13.45 -5.38 -0.52
C TYR A 97 12.79 -6.60 0.10
N THR A 98 13.00 -7.78 -0.50
CA THR A 98 12.44 -9.05 -0.04
C THR A 98 13.58 -10.02 0.28
N TRP A 99 13.67 -10.45 1.54
CA TRP A 99 14.55 -11.52 1.97
C TRP A 99 13.74 -12.81 2.11
N SER A 100 14.19 -13.88 1.45
CA SER A 100 13.50 -15.16 1.43
C SER A 100 14.39 -16.28 1.96
N HIS A 101 13.82 -17.14 2.80
CA HIS A 101 14.47 -18.33 3.31
C HIS A 101 13.61 -19.56 3.08
N THR A 102 14.19 -20.62 2.50
CA THR A 102 13.51 -21.89 2.27
C THR A 102 13.80 -22.83 3.44
N LEU A 103 12.76 -23.22 4.14
CA LEU A 103 12.85 -24.21 5.22
C LEU A 103 13.00 -25.62 4.60
N ARG A 104 14.03 -26.36 5.04
CA ARG A 104 14.21 -27.76 4.64
C ARG A 104 13.16 -28.63 5.36
N GLY A 105 12.35 -29.38 4.59
CA GLY A 105 11.33 -30.28 5.09
C GLY A 105 10.56 -30.93 3.95
N GLU A 106 9.67 -31.89 4.23
CA GLU A 106 8.84 -32.62 3.24
C GLU A 106 7.99 -31.70 2.37
N PHE A 107 7.64 -30.51 2.89
CA PHE A 107 7.03 -29.44 2.13
C PHE A 107 8.01 -28.28 2.11
N GLN A 108 8.52 -27.90 0.95
CA GLN A 108 9.39 -26.74 0.75
C GLN A 108 8.63 -25.44 1.11
N LYS A 109 8.51 -25.16 2.41
CA LYS A 109 7.91 -23.92 2.90
C LYS A 109 8.93 -22.81 2.77
N ARG A 110 8.56 -21.73 2.07
CA ARG A 110 9.39 -20.52 1.94
C ARG A 110 8.78 -19.43 2.81
N ILE A 111 9.61 -18.84 3.65
CA ILE A 111 9.29 -17.63 4.41
C ILE A 111 9.96 -16.46 3.71
N SER A 112 9.22 -15.41 3.46
CA SER A 112 9.74 -14.17 2.89
C SER A 112 9.43 -13.01 3.84
N LEU A 113 10.45 -12.24 4.18
CA LEU A 113 10.33 -10.97 4.90
C LEU A 113 10.53 -9.85 3.90
N PHE A 114 9.70 -8.82 3.95
CA PHE A 114 9.89 -7.67 3.08
C PHE A 114 9.80 -6.35 3.84
N GLY A 115 10.52 -5.37 3.32
CA GLY A 115 10.43 -3.98 3.72
C GLY A 115 10.31 -3.09 2.49
N GLN A 116 9.54 -2.00 2.59
CA GLN A 116 9.27 -1.11 1.47
C GLN A 116 9.09 0.33 1.92
N THR A 117 9.39 1.24 0.98
CA THR A 117 9.07 2.67 1.12
C THR A 117 8.44 3.14 -0.17
N LEU A 118 7.18 3.55 -0.09
CA LEU A 118 6.36 3.90 -1.23
C LEU A 118 5.92 5.35 -1.12
N ILE A 119 5.86 6.04 -2.25
CA ILE A 119 5.37 7.41 -2.37
C ILE A 119 4.22 7.47 -3.36
N GLY A 120 3.31 8.41 -3.19
CA GLY A 120 2.18 8.58 -4.08
C GLY A 120 1.14 9.55 -3.55
N GLU A 121 -0.12 9.19 -3.72
CA GLU A 121 -1.25 10.05 -3.42
C GLU A 121 -2.26 9.37 -2.50
N ALA A 122 -2.90 10.18 -1.67
CA ALA A 122 -4.06 9.79 -0.88
C ALA A 122 -5.25 10.68 -1.27
N HIS A 123 -6.35 10.04 -1.63
CA HIS A 123 -7.62 10.69 -1.95
C HIS A 123 -8.61 10.46 -0.82
N GLY A 124 -9.00 11.55 -0.13
CA GLY A 124 -9.99 11.53 0.94
C GLY A 124 -11.35 11.93 0.40
N LEU A 125 -12.40 11.19 0.78
CA LEU A 125 -13.78 11.37 0.37
C LEU A 125 -14.69 11.31 1.60
N ASP A 126 -15.93 11.80 1.46
CA ASP A 126 -16.98 11.72 2.49
C ASP A 126 -16.57 12.38 3.82
N SER A 127 -15.72 13.40 3.78
CA SER A 127 -15.23 14.09 4.97
C SER A 127 -15.38 15.61 4.82
N THR A 128 -14.87 16.37 5.80
CA THR A 128 -14.85 17.82 5.76
C THR A 128 -13.42 18.31 5.86
N PHE A 129 -12.86 18.74 4.74
CA PHE A 129 -11.52 19.28 4.64
C PHE A 129 -11.53 20.81 4.66
N PRO A 130 -10.81 21.48 5.60
CA PRO A 130 -10.70 22.94 5.61
C PRO A 130 -10.07 23.46 4.31
N SER A 131 -10.70 24.49 3.74
CA SER A 131 -10.18 25.21 2.56
C SER A 131 -10.42 26.70 2.75
N PRO A 132 -9.58 27.60 2.18
CA PRO A 132 -9.75 29.06 2.30
C PRO A 132 -11.07 29.58 1.74
N ALA A 133 -11.65 28.93 0.74
CA ALA A 133 -12.89 29.37 0.09
C ALA A 133 -14.15 28.79 0.75
N ALA A 134 -14.14 27.50 1.02
CA ALA A 134 -15.23 26.76 1.70
C ALA A 134 -14.74 25.37 2.07
N ALA A 135 -15.37 24.72 3.04
CA ALA A 135 -15.07 23.32 3.36
C ALA A 135 -15.35 22.43 2.14
N GLN A 136 -14.43 21.52 1.83
CA GLN A 136 -14.52 20.57 0.71
C GLN A 136 -14.81 19.16 1.21
N SER A 137 -15.58 18.40 0.43
CA SER A 137 -15.92 17.01 0.74
C SER A 137 -14.84 16.01 0.35
N ASP A 138 -13.90 16.44 -0.50
CA ASP A 138 -12.81 15.65 -1.05
C ASP A 138 -11.49 16.41 -1.02
N ALA A 139 -10.41 15.69 -0.93
CA ALA A 139 -9.06 16.23 -1.02
C ALA A 139 -8.10 15.17 -1.60
N ASN A 140 -7.18 15.63 -2.45
CA ASN A 140 -6.10 14.81 -2.97
C ASN A 140 -4.76 15.36 -2.48
N VAL A 141 -3.94 14.51 -1.85
CA VAL A 141 -2.73 14.92 -1.16
C VAL A 141 -1.60 13.93 -1.34
N PHE A 142 -0.39 14.38 -1.09
CA PHE A 142 0.79 13.52 -1.06
C PHE A 142 0.69 12.47 0.05
N ALA A 143 1.14 11.23 -0.26
CA ALA A 143 1.23 10.12 0.65
C ALA A 143 2.64 9.50 0.64
N LEU A 144 3.15 9.20 1.82
CA LEU A 144 4.36 8.42 2.05
C LEU A 144 4.01 7.23 2.92
N GLN A 145 4.34 6.02 2.44
CA GLN A 145 4.12 4.77 3.16
C GLN A 145 5.46 4.07 3.38
N THR A 146 5.74 3.65 4.60
CA THR A 146 6.92 2.85 4.94
C THR A 146 6.52 1.71 5.84
N GLY A 147 6.95 0.51 5.51
CA GLY A 147 6.58 -0.66 6.30
C GLY A 147 7.13 -1.96 5.73
N GLY A 148 6.49 -3.06 6.10
CA GLY A 148 6.87 -4.38 5.65
C GLY A 148 5.97 -5.46 6.21
N GLY A 149 6.30 -6.70 5.91
CA GLY A 149 5.50 -7.84 6.34
C GLY A 149 6.20 -9.17 6.14
N VAL A 150 5.43 -10.22 6.36
CA VAL A 150 5.87 -11.61 6.26
C VAL A 150 4.94 -12.35 5.32
N ASP A 151 5.51 -13.08 4.36
CA ASP A 151 4.77 -13.96 3.47
C ASP A 151 5.20 -15.41 3.72
N LEU A 152 4.25 -16.30 3.95
CA LEU A 152 4.45 -17.73 4.18
C LEU A 152 3.93 -18.49 2.98
N ALA A 153 4.82 -18.98 2.13
CA ALA A 153 4.45 -19.76 0.96
C ALA A 153 4.13 -21.21 1.36
N PHE A 154 3.01 -21.70 0.91
CA PHE A 154 2.59 -23.09 1.04
C PHE A 154 2.49 -23.82 -0.30
N SER A 155 2.58 -23.06 -1.42
CA SER A 155 2.72 -23.61 -2.76
C SER A 155 3.59 -22.70 -3.63
N ARG A 156 3.84 -23.11 -4.87
CA ARG A 156 4.59 -22.29 -5.84
C ARG A 156 3.84 -21.02 -6.23
N HIS A 157 2.50 -21.05 -6.18
CA HIS A 157 1.65 -19.97 -6.67
C HIS A 157 0.93 -19.21 -5.54
N PHE A 158 0.94 -19.75 -4.30
CA PHE A 158 0.17 -19.18 -3.20
C PHE A 158 1.01 -19.04 -1.93
N ALA A 159 0.85 -17.91 -1.29
CA ALA A 159 1.32 -17.65 0.07
C ALA A 159 0.23 -16.96 0.88
N ILE A 160 0.33 -17.03 2.19
CA ILE A 160 -0.44 -16.19 3.11
C ILE A 160 0.47 -15.07 3.60
N ARG A 161 -0.11 -13.88 3.78
CA ARG A 161 0.50 -12.75 4.47
C ARG A 161 -0.16 -12.64 5.85
N PRO A 162 0.39 -13.28 6.90
CA PRO A 162 -0.22 -13.23 8.22
C PRO A 162 -0.18 -11.84 8.82
N LEU A 163 0.84 -11.06 8.49
CA LEU A 163 1.02 -9.71 9.01
C LEU A 163 1.75 -8.82 8.00
N GLU A 164 1.18 -7.66 7.81
CA GLU A 164 1.79 -6.49 7.19
C GLU A 164 1.57 -5.30 8.10
N ALA A 165 2.57 -4.45 8.30
CA ALA A 165 2.48 -3.23 9.08
C ALA A 165 3.13 -2.08 8.32
N ASN A 166 2.35 -1.02 8.06
CA ASN A 166 2.77 0.17 7.34
C ASN A 166 2.48 1.42 8.17
N TRP A 167 3.47 2.28 8.28
CA TRP A 167 3.29 3.66 8.67
C TRP A 167 2.97 4.49 7.44
N LEU A 168 1.84 5.19 7.48
CA LEU A 168 1.36 6.04 6.41
C LEU A 168 1.32 7.50 6.89
N ARG A 169 1.98 8.38 6.15
CA ARG A 169 1.94 9.83 6.34
C ARG A 169 1.24 10.47 5.16
N THR A 170 0.21 11.27 5.45
CA THR A 170 -0.55 12.03 4.46
C THR A 170 -0.56 13.51 4.83
N GLN A 171 -0.89 14.37 3.85
CA GLN A 171 -0.88 15.83 4.01
C GLN A 171 -2.28 16.42 3.89
N PHE A 172 -3.32 15.73 4.40
CA PHE A 172 -4.68 16.27 4.35
C PHE A 172 -4.79 17.59 5.10
N PRO A 173 -5.52 18.59 4.55
CA PRO A 173 -5.82 19.81 5.27
C PRO A 173 -6.58 19.53 6.55
N ASN A 174 -6.07 20.01 7.68
CA ASN A 174 -6.69 19.84 8.99
C ASN A 174 -6.78 21.13 9.82
N GLY A 175 -6.46 22.27 9.19
CA GLY A 175 -6.45 23.57 9.85
C GLY A 175 -5.31 23.78 10.85
N ALA A 176 -4.38 22.81 10.97
CA ALA A 176 -3.23 22.89 11.89
C ALA A 176 -1.94 22.57 11.15
N SER A 177 -1.36 21.38 11.34
CA SER A 177 -0.08 20.98 10.74
C SER A 177 -0.20 20.47 9.30
N ASN A 178 -1.40 20.12 8.86
CA ASN A 178 -1.68 19.43 7.59
C ASN A 178 -0.85 18.15 7.40
N ILE A 179 -0.52 17.48 8.50
CA ILE A 179 0.23 16.23 8.53
C ILE A 179 -0.52 15.24 9.38
N GLN A 180 -0.86 14.09 8.81
CA GLN A 180 -1.46 12.98 9.53
C GLN A 180 -0.54 11.77 9.44
N ASN A 181 -0.34 11.13 10.57
CA ASN A 181 0.36 9.86 10.67
C ASN A 181 -0.63 8.78 11.09
N SER A 182 -0.60 7.66 10.40
CA SER A 182 -1.43 6.50 10.72
C SER A 182 -0.64 5.21 10.62
N LEU A 183 -1.09 4.19 11.33
CA LEU A 183 -0.56 2.84 11.26
C LEU A 183 -1.62 1.95 10.60
N ARG A 184 -1.24 1.28 9.51
CA ARG A 184 -2.08 0.31 8.80
C ARG A 184 -1.52 -1.09 9.03
N PHE A 185 -2.36 -1.99 9.48
CA PHE A 185 -2.07 -3.40 9.63
C PHE A 185 -2.89 -4.17 8.61
N GLY A 186 -2.29 -5.18 7.99
CA GLY A 186 -2.92 -5.99 6.97
C GLY A 186 -2.66 -7.48 7.16
N SER A 187 -3.59 -8.30 6.65
CA SER A 187 -3.45 -9.74 6.55
C SER A 187 -4.20 -10.23 5.30
N GLY A 188 -3.67 -11.22 4.58
CA GLY A 188 -4.29 -11.65 3.34
C GLY A 188 -3.58 -12.77 2.61
N LEU A 189 -3.82 -12.80 1.29
CA LEU A 189 -3.30 -13.80 0.37
C LEU A 189 -2.33 -13.18 -0.62
N VAL A 190 -1.34 -13.95 -1.03
CA VAL A 190 -0.36 -13.57 -2.05
C VAL A 190 -0.39 -14.60 -3.18
N PHE A 191 -0.60 -14.11 -4.39
CA PHE A 191 -0.57 -14.88 -5.63
C PHE A 191 0.77 -14.63 -6.30
N ARG A 192 1.56 -15.69 -6.52
CA ARG A 192 2.83 -15.64 -7.23
C ARG A 192 2.61 -15.94 -8.69
N LEU A 193 2.95 -14.99 -9.52
CA LEU A 193 2.83 -15.10 -10.96
C LEU A 193 4.15 -15.65 -11.54
N PRO A 194 4.09 -16.63 -12.45
CA PRO A 194 5.27 -17.24 -13.05
C PRO A 194 6.05 -16.29 -13.97
#